data_654860561df3ed11c541459fd3df3e2c
#
_entry.id   654860561df3ed11c541459fd3df3e2c
#
_cell.length_a   1.000
_cell.length_b   1.000
_cell.length_c   1.000
_cell.angle_alpha   90.00
_cell.angle_beta   90.00
_cell.angle_gamma   90.00
#
_symmetry.space_group_name_H-M   'P 1'
#
loop_
_entity.id
_entity.type
_entity.pdbx_description
1 polymer ?
#
loop_
_entity_poly.entity_id
_entity_poly.type
_entity_poly.pdbx_seq_one_letter_code
_entity_poly.pdbx_strand_id
1 'polypeptide(L)'
;MPHRYFTTEISDGTATLRGADAHHLARVMRAKPGDTVILCDGNAVEYTATITGFGEDRVDFAVEPGYPSAAEPTVEVTLLAGYPKQDKLEQIIKHGVELGAAHIVPFFSRYCVAAPKKEEQKNERYNRIAVEAAKQCGRCLLYTSDAADD
;
A
#
# COMPACT_ATOMS: atom_id res chain seq x y z
N MET A 1 -17.19 -5.07 -4.90
CA MET A 1 -15.77 -5.42 -5.08
C MET A 1 -15.23 -5.94 -3.76
N PRO A 2 -14.48 -7.02 -3.72
CA PRO A 2 -13.86 -7.47 -2.49
C PRO A 2 -12.84 -6.42 -2.00
N HIS A 3 -12.79 -6.24 -0.69
CA HIS A 3 -11.84 -5.32 -0.07
C HIS A 3 -10.41 -5.84 -0.23
N ARG A 4 -9.45 -4.91 -0.37
CA ARG A 4 -8.02 -5.21 -0.55
C ARG A 4 -7.24 -4.80 0.68
N TYR A 5 -6.33 -5.66 1.10
CA TYR A 5 -5.43 -5.44 2.22
C TYR A 5 -4.02 -5.91 1.88
N PHE A 6 -3.01 -5.29 2.49
CA PHE A 6 -1.62 -5.68 2.31
C PHE A 6 -1.14 -6.47 3.53
N THR A 7 -0.47 -7.58 3.27
CA THR A 7 0.23 -8.35 4.30
C THR A 7 1.43 -9.09 3.70
N THR A 8 2.49 -9.18 4.47
CA THR A 8 3.67 -9.98 4.14
C THR A 8 3.64 -11.34 4.82
N GLU A 9 2.67 -11.57 5.71
CA GLU A 9 2.51 -12.83 6.45
C GLU A 9 1.64 -13.80 5.63
N ILE A 10 2.19 -14.28 4.49
CA ILE A 10 1.53 -15.28 3.62
C ILE A 10 2.47 -16.47 3.49
N SER A 11 2.02 -17.66 3.87
CA SER A 11 2.79 -18.90 3.80
C SER A 11 1.88 -20.12 3.74
N ASP A 12 2.23 -21.08 2.89
CA ASP A 12 1.63 -22.44 2.87
C ASP A 12 0.10 -22.48 2.86
N GLY A 13 -0.52 -21.63 2.03
CA GLY A 13 -1.99 -21.60 1.91
C GLY A 13 -2.70 -20.89 3.06
N THR A 14 -1.97 -20.19 3.92
CA THR A 14 -2.49 -19.38 5.02
C THR A 14 -1.95 -17.96 4.97
N ALA A 15 -2.67 -17.01 5.55
CA ALA A 15 -2.21 -15.66 5.75
C ALA A 15 -2.74 -15.06 7.05
N THR A 16 -2.02 -14.05 7.54
CA THR A 16 -2.45 -13.29 8.72
C THR A 16 -2.38 -11.78 8.41
N LEU A 17 -3.46 -11.08 8.76
CA LEU A 17 -3.54 -9.62 8.73
C LEU A 17 -3.51 -9.09 10.15
N ARG A 18 -2.72 -8.03 10.41
CA ARG A 18 -2.55 -7.48 11.77
C ARG A 18 -2.83 -5.98 11.85
N GLY A 19 -2.96 -5.50 13.07
CA GLY A 19 -3.01 -4.08 13.39
C GLY A 19 -4.24 -3.37 12.86
N ALA A 20 -4.06 -2.16 12.34
CA ALA A 20 -5.16 -1.29 11.92
C ALA A 20 -6.06 -1.92 10.84
N ASP A 21 -5.48 -2.66 9.90
CA ASP A 21 -6.22 -3.33 8.83
C ASP A 21 -7.06 -4.50 9.36
N ALA A 22 -6.52 -5.28 10.31
CA ALA A 22 -7.27 -6.33 11.00
C ALA A 22 -8.45 -5.74 11.80
N HIS A 23 -8.18 -4.65 12.53
CA HIS A 23 -9.23 -3.94 13.26
C HIS A 23 -10.30 -3.36 12.33
N HIS A 24 -9.90 -2.77 11.20
CA HIS A 24 -10.83 -2.25 10.19
C HIS A 24 -11.72 -3.37 9.65
N LEU A 25 -11.16 -4.51 9.27
CA LEU A 25 -11.90 -5.64 8.74
C LEU A 25 -12.90 -6.22 9.77
N ALA A 26 -12.44 -6.39 11.02
CA ALA A 26 -13.25 -6.97 12.08
C ALA A 26 -14.35 -6.02 12.60
N ARG A 27 -14.02 -4.75 12.82
CA ARG A 27 -14.89 -3.80 13.54
C ARG A 27 -15.68 -2.89 12.62
N VAL A 28 -15.05 -2.37 11.57
CA VAL A 28 -15.70 -1.43 10.64
C VAL A 28 -16.50 -2.20 9.59
N MET A 29 -15.87 -3.17 8.95
CA MET A 29 -16.50 -3.98 7.92
C MET A 29 -17.40 -5.08 8.50
N ARG A 30 -17.23 -5.41 9.80
CA ARG A 30 -17.99 -6.48 10.50
C ARG A 30 -17.93 -7.82 9.75
N ALA A 31 -16.79 -8.11 9.17
CA ALA A 31 -16.56 -9.34 8.44
C ALA A 31 -16.69 -10.58 9.34
N LYS A 32 -17.03 -11.70 8.73
CA LYS A 32 -17.27 -12.96 9.41
C LYS A 32 -16.38 -14.07 8.84
N PRO A 33 -16.14 -15.15 9.61
CA PRO A 33 -15.55 -16.35 9.04
C PRO A 33 -16.33 -16.82 7.81
N GLY A 34 -15.62 -17.13 6.73
CA GLY A 34 -16.19 -17.47 5.42
C GLY A 34 -16.29 -16.31 4.44
N ASP A 35 -16.18 -15.06 4.88
CA ASP A 35 -16.09 -13.91 3.98
C ASP A 35 -14.77 -13.92 3.23
N THR A 36 -14.79 -13.41 1.99
CA THR A 36 -13.62 -13.35 1.12
C THR A 36 -13.11 -11.93 0.92
N VAL A 37 -11.80 -11.79 0.89
CA VAL A 37 -11.08 -10.54 0.59
C VAL A 37 -9.94 -10.83 -0.39
N ILE A 38 -9.33 -9.80 -0.94
CA ILE A 38 -8.09 -9.90 -1.69
C ILE A 38 -6.93 -9.47 -0.77
N LEU A 39 -5.93 -10.34 -0.62
CA LEU A 39 -4.67 -10.00 0.02
C LEU A 39 -3.62 -9.72 -1.05
N CYS A 40 -2.81 -8.71 -0.81
CA CYS A 40 -1.71 -8.29 -1.66
C CYS A 40 -0.40 -8.45 -0.88
N ASP A 41 0.63 -9.03 -1.52
CA ASP A 41 1.94 -9.23 -0.88
C ASP A 41 2.87 -8.01 -0.99
N GLY A 42 2.46 -6.98 -1.72
CA GLY A 42 3.27 -5.81 -2.00
C GLY A 42 4.23 -5.96 -3.19
N ASN A 43 4.24 -7.14 -3.85
CA ASN A 43 5.10 -7.46 -4.99
C ASN A 43 4.28 -7.81 -6.25
N ALA A 44 3.14 -7.15 -6.42
CA ALA A 44 2.23 -7.36 -7.55
C ALA A 44 1.58 -8.75 -7.62
N VAL A 45 1.53 -9.50 -6.52
CA VAL A 45 0.81 -10.78 -6.42
C VAL A 45 -0.41 -10.61 -5.54
N GLU A 46 -1.53 -11.10 -6.02
CA GLU A 46 -2.82 -11.11 -5.34
C GLU A 46 -3.19 -12.53 -4.91
N TYR A 47 -3.89 -12.62 -3.79
CA TYR A 47 -4.41 -13.88 -3.24
C TYR A 47 -5.89 -13.72 -2.91
N THR A 48 -6.72 -14.62 -3.38
CA THR A 48 -8.08 -14.76 -2.86
C THR A 48 -7.99 -15.38 -1.46
N ALA A 49 -8.46 -14.67 -0.46
CA ALA A 49 -8.35 -15.07 0.92
C ALA A 49 -9.72 -15.21 1.58
N THR A 50 -9.96 -16.34 2.23
CA THR A 50 -11.17 -16.61 3.01
C THR A 50 -10.86 -16.50 4.49
N ILE A 51 -11.63 -15.71 5.23
CA ILE A 51 -11.46 -15.55 6.67
C ILE A 51 -11.74 -16.87 7.38
N THR A 52 -10.78 -17.36 8.15
CA THR A 52 -10.92 -18.56 8.97
C THR A 52 -11.19 -18.25 10.45
N GLY A 53 -10.70 -17.11 10.93
CA GLY A 53 -10.89 -16.71 12.31
C GLY A 53 -10.40 -15.32 12.64
N PHE A 54 -10.72 -14.88 13.86
CA PHE A 54 -10.32 -13.60 14.42
C PHE A 54 -9.59 -13.83 15.74
N GLY A 55 -8.43 -13.18 15.90
CA GLY A 55 -7.70 -13.09 17.17
C GLY A 55 -7.82 -11.71 17.79
N GLU A 56 -7.05 -11.44 18.85
CA GLU A 56 -7.12 -10.19 19.62
C GLU A 56 -6.74 -8.97 18.75
N ASP A 57 -5.71 -9.09 17.90
CA ASP A 57 -5.23 -8.04 16.98
C ASP A 57 -4.86 -8.64 15.62
N ARG A 58 -5.58 -9.66 15.18
CA ARG A 58 -5.31 -10.33 13.92
C ARG A 58 -6.57 -10.96 13.32
N VAL A 59 -6.49 -11.12 12.00
CA VAL A 59 -7.45 -11.95 11.24
C VAL A 59 -6.65 -13.00 10.48
N ASP A 60 -7.07 -14.24 10.59
CA ASP A 60 -6.42 -15.38 9.95
C ASP A 60 -7.24 -15.83 8.73
N PHE A 61 -6.52 -16.23 7.68
CA PHE A 61 -7.12 -16.61 6.38
C PHE A 61 -6.59 -17.94 5.87
N ALA A 62 -7.43 -18.63 5.12
CA ALA A 62 -7.01 -19.59 4.12
C ALA A 62 -6.86 -18.85 2.77
N VAL A 63 -5.76 -19.08 2.06
CA VAL A 63 -5.50 -18.41 0.78
C VAL A 63 -5.39 -19.40 -0.36
N GLU A 64 -5.94 -19.03 -1.51
CA GLU A 64 -5.74 -19.74 -2.77
C GLU A 64 -4.34 -19.43 -3.34
N PRO A 65 -3.85 -20.20 -4.33
CA PRO A 65 -2.59 -19.88 -5.01
C PRO A 65 -2.58 -18.46 -5.53
N GLY A 66 -1.47 -17.74 -5.30
CA GLY A 66 -1.31 -16.37 -5.74
C GLY A 66 -1.30 -16.23 -7.26
N TYR A 67 -1.78 -15.11 -7.75
CA TYR A 67 -1.81 -14.77 -9.17
C TYR A 67 -1.31 -13.33 -9.40
N PRO A 68 -0.70 -13.04 -10.57
CA PRO A 68 -0.25 -11.68 -10.87
C PRO A 68 -1.41 -10.68 -10.87
N SER A 69 -1.20 -9.52 -10.26
CA SER A 69 -2.20 -8.44 -10.27
C SER A 69 -2.39 -7.89 -11.69
N ALA A 70 -3.62 -7.87 -12.16
CA ALA A 70 -3.98 -7.28 -13.45
C ALA A 70 -3.96 -5.74 -13.44
N ALA A 71 -3.87 -5.13 -12.27
CA ALA A 71 -3.86 -3.67 -12.11
C ALA A 71 -2.47 -3.06 -12.22
N GLU A 72 -1.41 -3.89 -12.26
CA GLU A 72 -0.05 -3.38 -12.38
C GLU A 72 0.33 -3.13 -13.84
N PRO A 73 0.93 -1.96 -14.16
CA PRO A 73 1.43 -1.66 -15.49
C PRO A 73 2.57 -2.61 -15.88
N THR A 74 2.68 -2.91 -17.17
CA THR A 74 3.79 -3.71 -17.72
C THR A 74 5.12 -2.94 -17.79
N VAL A 75 5.07 -1.62 -17.59
CA VAL A 75 6.22 -0.72 -17.63
C VAL A 75 6.42 -0.12 -16.24
N GLU A 76 7.64 -0.23 -15.74
CA GLU A 76 8.04 0.40 -14.49
C GLU A 76 8.34 1.89 -14.73
N VAL A 77 7.58 2.75 -14.04
CA VAL A 77 7.71 4.21 -14.16
C VAL A 77 8.19 4.79 -12.84
N THR A 78 9.33 5.49 -12.87
CA THR A 78 9.82 6.29 -11.74
C THR A 78 9.48 7.76 -11.95
N LEU A 79 8.70 8.33 -11.02
CA LEU A 79 8.35 9.74 -11.01
C LEU A 79 9.34 10.52 -10.13
N LEU A 80 10.17 11.35 -10.75
CA LEU A 80 11.03 12.30 -10.04
C LEU A 80 10.25 13.60 -9.80
N ALA A 81 10.02 13.95 -8.54
CA ALA A 81 9.23 15.11 -8.16
C ALA A 81 10.09 16.13 -7.39
N GLY A 82 10.31 17.32 -7.94
CA GLY A 82 10.90 18.43 -7.19
C GLY A 82 10.04 18.76 -5.96
N TYR A 83 10.67 18.92 -4.79
CA TYR A 83 9.93 19.11 -3.54
C TYR A 83 9.06 20.37 -3.57
N PRO A 84 7.73 20.24 -3.60
CA PRO A 84 6.83 21.37 -3.74
C PRO A 84 6.55 22.06 -2.40
N LYS A 85 5.99 23.26 -2.46
CA LYS A 85 5.47 23.92 -1.27
C LYS A 85 4.20 23.25 -0.75
N GLN A 86 4.00 23.27 0.57
CA GLN A 86 2.80 22.78 1.24
C GLN A 86 2.56 21.27 1.01
N ASP A 87 1.29 20.85 1.05
CA ASP A 87 0.88 19.45 0.97
C ASP A 87 0.74 18.93 -0.48
N LYS A 88 1.31 19.64 -1.45
CA LYS A 88 1.22 19.24 -2.87
C LYS A 88 1.93 17.92 -3.17
N LEU A 89 2.97 17.57 -2.40
CA LEU A 89 3.64 16.29 -2.56
C LEU A 89 2.70 15.12 -2.26
N GLU A 90 1.81 15.26 -1.30
CA GLU A 90 0.81 14.23 -0.98
C GLU A 90 -0.14 13.96 -2.15
N GLN A 91 -0.55 15.02 -2.85
CA GLN A 91 -1.36 14.90 -4.06
C GLN A 91 -0.58 14.26 -5.22
N ILE A 92 0.70 14.62 -5.38
CA ILE A 92 1.58 14.01 -6.38
C ILE A 92 1.74 12.51 -6.12
N ILE A 93 1.95 12.12 -4.87
CA ILE A 93 2.06 10.72 -4.47
C ILE A 93 0.76 9.98 -4.76
N LYS A 94 -0.36 10.49 -4.29
CA LYS A 94 -1.66 9.87 -4.51
C LYS A 94 -1.94 9.65 -5.99
N HIS A 95 -1.85 10.70 -6.81
CA HIS A 95 -2.13 10.59 -8.24
C HIS A 95 -1.05 9.82 -9.00
N GLY A 96 0.21 9.91 -8.59
CA GLY A 96 1.29 9.12 -9.18
C GLY A 96 1.01 7.61 -9.03
N VAL A 97 0.58 7.19 -7.85
CA VAL A 97 0.17 5.81 -7.58
C VAL A 97 -1.03 5.41 -8.43
N GLU A 98 -2.07 6.23 -8.47
CA GLU A 98 -3.29 5.99 -9.26
C GLU A 98 -2.99 5.86 -10.76
N LEU A 99 -2.01 6.61 -11.27
CA LEU A 99 -1.59 6.60 -12.68
C LEU A 99 -0.57 5.49 -13.01
N GLY A 100 -0.13 4.71 -12.03
CA GLY A 100 0.71 3.56 -12.28
C GLY A 100 2.21 3.76 -12.04
N ALA A 101 2.65 4.86 -11.42
CA ALA A 101 4.05 5.00 -11.05
C ALA A 101 4.47 3.85 -10.12
N ALA A 102 5.63 3.25 -10.36
CA ALA A 102 6.23 2.23 -9.50
C ALA A 102 7.04 2.85 -8.37
N HIS A 103 7.71 3.96 -8.66
CA HIS A 103 8.50 4.69 -7.70
C HIS A 103 8.18 6.19 -7.77
N ILE A 104 8.18 6.84 -6.60
CA ILE A 104 8.05 8.29 -6.51
C ILE A 104 9.20 8.79 -5.65
N VAL A 105 10.12 9.52 -6.27
CA VAL A 105 11.34 10.01 -5.64
C VAL A 105 11.28 11.54 -5.54
N PRO A 106 10.95 12.08 -4.36
CA PRO A 106 11.08 13.51 -4.12
C PRO A 106 12.56 13.91 -4.09
N PHE A 107 12.89 15.01 -4.73
CA PHE A 107 14.26 15.53 -4.69
C PHE A 107 14.28 17.02 -4.36
N PHE A 108 15.41 17.47 -3.79
CA PHE A 108 15.66 18.87 -3.52
C PHE A 108 16.56 19.45 -4.61
N SER A 109 16.18 20.61 -5.11
CA SER A 109 17.02 21.40 -5.98
C SER A 109 17.29 22.78 -5.35
N ARG A 110 18.28 23.49 -5.84
CA ARG A 110 18.57 24.87 -5.40
C ARG A 110 17.38 25.83 -5.56
N TYR A 111 16.37 25.45 -6.31
CA TYR A 111 15.14 26.22 -6.54
C TYR A 111 14.00 25.82 -5.61
N CYS A 112 14.16 24.75 -4.81
CA CYS A 112 13.16 24.37 -3.84
C CYS A 112 13.13 25.38 -2.69
N VAL A 113 11.97 25.96 -2.45
CA VAL A 113 11.79 26.99 -1.40
C VAL A 113 11.53 26.35 -0.02
N ALA A 114 11.16 25.09 0.01
CA ALA A 114 10.83 24.36 1.24
C ALA A 114 11.84 23.25 1.49
N ALA A 115 12.47 23.25 2.66
CA ALA A 115 13.22 22.11 3.16
C ALA A 115 12.34 21.33 4.17
N PRO A 116 12.30 20.01 4.14
CA PRO A 116 11.55 19.25 5.12
C PRO A 116 12.19 19.41 6.50
N LYS A 117 11.35 19.71 7.46
CA LYS A 117 11.69 19.51 8.87
C LYS A 117 11.09 18.16 9.26
N LYS A 118 11.89 17.24 9.81
CA LYS A 118 11.47 15.89 10.25
C LYS A 118 11.14 14.93 9.10
N GLU A 119 12.14 14.53 8.33
CA GLU A 119 12.02 13.68 7.13
C GLU A 119 11.41 12.32 7.44
N GLU A 120 11.81 11.63 8.50
CA GLU A 120 11.31 10.30 8.88
C GLU A 120 9.79 10.27 9.09
N GLN A 121 9.24 11.22 9.86
CA GLN A 121 7.79 11.29 10.12
C GLN A 121 6.99 11.61 8.86
N LYS A 122 7.58 12.36 7.91
CA LYS A 122 6.95 12.66 6.64
C LYS A 122 6.96 11.45 5.70
N ASN A 123 8.04 10.68 5.70
CA ASN A 123 8.14 9.46 4.90
C ASN A 123 7.12 8.42 5.32
N GLU A 124 6.90 8.21 6.62
CA GLU A 124 5.83 7.34 7.10
C GLU A 124 4.44 7.80 6.62
N ARG A 125 4.19 9.12 6.66
CA ARG A 125 2.93 9.70 6.16
C ARG A 125 2.78 9.50 4.65
N TYR A 126 3.83 9.72 3.87
CA TYR A 126 3.82 9.54 2.42
C TYR A 126 3.60 8.09 2.03
N ASN A 127 4.25 7.16 2.71
CA ASN A 127 4.04 5.73 2.51
C ASN A 127 2.60 5.33 2.82
N ARG A 128 2.00 5.85 3.88
CA ARG A 128 0.58 5.61 4.20
C ARG A 128 -0.34 6.11 3.10
N ILE A 129 -0.12 7.31 2.58
CA ILE A 129 -0.90 7.88 1.48
C ILE A 129 -0.78 7.01 0.23
N ALA A 130 0.44 6.54 -0.09
CA ALA A 130 0.67 5.65 -1.23
C ALA A 130 -0.07 4.32 -1.09
N VAL A 131 0.00 3.70 0.09
CA VAL A 131 -0.71 2.44 0.39
C VAL A 131 -2.22 2.62 0.28
N GLU A 132 -2.79 3.68 0.84
CA GLU A 132 -4.23 3.95 0.73
C GLU A 132 -4.66 4.21 -0.73
N ALA A 133 -3.86 4.94 -1.51
CA ALA A 133 -4.11 5.14 -2.92
C ALA A 133 -4.07 3.82 -3.70
N ALA A 134 -3.08 2.95 -3.43
CA ALA A 134 -2.96 1.63 -4.04
C ALA A 134 -4.19 0.74 -3.72
N LYS A 135 -4.63 0.71 -2.45
CA LYS A 135 -5.85 -0.01 -2.05
C LYS A 135 -7.06 0.48 -2.83
N GLN A 136 -7.22 1.80 -2.97
CA GLN A 136 -8.37 2.41 -3.63
C GLN A 136 -8.40 2.14 -5.13
N CYS A 137 -7.26 2.24 -5.82
CA CYS A 137 -7.19 2.00 -7.27
C CYS A 137 -6.96 0.53 -7.64
N GLY A 138 -6.88 -0.37 -6.66
CA GLY A 138 -6.75 -1.81 -6.86
C GLY A 138 -5.34 -2.29 -7.19
N ARG A 139 -4.31 -1.48 -6.98
CA ARG A 139 -2.91 -1.88 -7.15
C ARG A 139 -2.42 -2.74 -6.00
N CYS A 140 -1.45 -3.60 -6.30
CA CYS A 140 -0.90 -4.59 -5.36
C CYS A 140 0.60 -4.37 -5.08
N LEU A 141 1.22 -3.35 -5.68
CA LEU A 141 2.61 -2.98 -5.45
C LEU A 141 2.70 -1.98 -4.27
N LEU A 142 3.58 -2.26 -3.31
CA LEU A 142 3.92 -1.31 -2.24
C LEU A 142 5.06 -0.39 -2.69
N TYR A 143 4.90 0.89 -2.43
CA TYR A 143 5.88 1.91 -2.76
C TYR A 143 6.84 2.11 -1.60
N THR A 144 8.13 2.13 -1.90
CA THR A 144 9.14 2.66 -1.00
C THR A 144 9.54 4.04 -1.50
N SER A 145 9.32 5.08 -0.71
CA SER A 145 9.92 6.37 -0.95
C SER A 145 11.33 6.34 -0.34
N ASP A 146 12.31 5.93 -1.12
CA ASP A 146 13.70 6.17 -0.74
C ASP A 146 13.99 7.64 -1.06
N ALA A 147 14.12 8.46 -0.01
CA ALA A 147 14.70 9.77 -0.16
C ALA A 147 16.13 9.56 -0.66
N ALA A 148 16.44 10.04 -1.85
CA ALA A 148 17.81 10.05 -2.33
C ALA A 148 18.61 10.98 -1.41
N ASP A 149 19.47 10.39 -0.58
CA ASP A 149 20.59 11.08 0.07
C ASP A 149 21.59 11.44 -1.01
N ASP A 150 21.70 12.74 -1.30
CA ASP A 150 22.90 13.39 -1.84
C ASP A 150 22.97 14.84 -1.35
#